data_524f91f13f8cff3be3a1d3ecffa48bf4
#
_entry.id   524f91f13f8cff3be3a1d3ecffa48bf4
#
_cell.length_a   1.000
_cell.length_b   1.000
_cell.length_c   1.000
_cell.angle_alpha   90.00
_cell.angle_beta   90.00
_cell.angle_gamma   90.00
#
_symmetry.space_group_name_H-M   'P 1'
#
loop_
_entity.id
_entity.type
_entity.pdbx_description
1 polymer ?
#
loop_
_entity_poly.entity_id
_entity_poly.type
_entity_poly.pdbx_seq_one_letter_code
_entity_poly.pdbx_strand_id
1 'polypeptide(L)'
;MAILVTGGSGYIGSHTCVELLNAGYELIVLDNFSNSNRESLMRVTELTGKDIKFCEVDLLDRNAVEEVFFDYSIDAVIHFAGLKAVGESVSIPLHYYHNNITGTLILCNVMNKFGVKNLVFSSSATVYGIPDEVPISEDFPLSATNPYGRTKLFIEEILRDLYVSDNSWSISLLRYFNPIGAHESGMIGEDPNGIPNNLMPFITQVAVGKLEELQVFGNDYPTVDGTGVRDYIHVVDLANGHLKALEKVMSSNGVEAYNLGTGTGYSVLEIVSAFEKASGMKVPYKIVDRRPGDVGVCYADPTKARNKLGWTALRGIEEMCRDSWRWQEKNPGGYNS
;
A
#
# COMPACT_ATOMS: atom_id res chain seq x y z
N MET A 1 -4.30 -7.75 -22.52
CA MET A 1 -4.15 -8.55 -21.28
C MET A 1 -4.95 -7.87 -20.20
N ALA A 2 -5.80 -8.63 -19.54
CA ALA A 2 -6.73 -8.11 -18.53
C ALA A 2 -6.25 -8.45 -17.11
N ILE A 3 -6.14 -7.43 -16.28
CA ILE A 3 -5.64 -7.53 -14.90
C ILE A 3 -6.79 -7.25 -13.95
N LEU A 4 -7.02 -8.17 -13.03
CA LEU A 4 -7.92 -7.95 -11.89
C LEU A 4 -7.15 -7.22 -10.78
N VAL A 5 -7.67 -6.07 -10.36
CA VAL A 5 -7.12 -5.30 -9.24
C VAL A 5 -8.14 -5.29 -8.11
N THR A 6 -7.90 -6.05 -7.06
CA THR A 6 -8.76 -6.02 -5.87
C THR A 6 -8.34 -4.90 -4.94
N GLY A 7 -9.29 -4.14 -4.40
CA GLY A 7 -8.99 -2.93 -3.62
C GLY A 7 -8.48 -1.78 -4.50
N GLY A 8 -8.83 -1.80 -5.80
CA GLY A 8 -8.30 -0.86 -6.78
C GLY A 8 -8.80 0.58 -6.62
N SER A 9 -9.87 0.82 -5.88
CA SER A 9 -10.35 2.17 -5.54
C SER A 9 -9.68 2.78 -4.31
N GLY A 10 -8.84 2.01 -3.60
CA GLY A 10 -8.05 2.51 -2.49
C GLY A 10 -6.88 3.39 -2.93
N TYR A 11 -6.14 3.96 -1.97
CA TYR A 11 -5.03 4.88 -2.22
C TYR A 11 -3.97 4.31 -3.17
N ILE A 12 -3.33 3.18 -2.79
CA ILE A 12 -2.28 2.55 -3.61
C ILE A 12 -2.89 1.95 -4.88
N GLY A 13 -4.08 1.34 -4.76
CA GLY A 13 -4.78 0.70 -5.87
C GLY A 13 -5.10 1.67 -7.01
N SER A 14 -5.65 2.86 -6.72
CA SER A 14 -5.98 3.86 -7.74
C SER A 14 -4.75 4.39 -8.48
N HIS A 15 -3.63 4.64 -7.78
CA HIS A 15 -2.38 5.03 -8.42
C HIS A 15 -1.81 3.90 -9.28
N THR A 16 -1.91 2.64 -8.82
CA THR A 16 -1.51 1.47 -9.62
C THR A 16 -2.37 1.30 -10.86
N CYS A 17 -3.69 1.56 -10.77
CA CYS A 17 -4.57 1.55 -11.92
C CYS A 17 -4.14 2.57 -12.99
N VAL A 18 -3.69 3.78 -12.61
CA VAL A 18 -3.15 4.77 -13.55
C VAL A 18 -1.94 4.21 -14.30
N GLU A 19 -0.96 3.65 -13.59
CA GLU A 19 0.26 3.13 -14.20
C GLU A 19 -0.01 1.92 -15.11
N LEU A 20 -0.90 1.00 -14.69
CA LEU A 20 -1.29 -0.15 -15.50
C LEU A 20 -2.03 0.26 -16.79
N LEU A 21 -2.97 1.20 -16.69
CA LEU A 21 -3.67 1.73 -17.85
C LEU A 21 -2.69 2.41 -18.81
N ASN A 22 -1.77 3.24 -18.31
CA ASN A 22 -0.75 3.89 -19.13
C ASN A 22 0.16 2.88 -19.83
N ALA A 23 0.47 1.75 -19.17
CA ALA A 23 1.21 0.63 -19.76
C ALA A 23 0.39 -0.20 -20.77
N GLY A 24 -0.90 0.08 -20.95
CA GLY A 24 -1.75 -0.55 -21.98
C GLY A 24 -2.48 -1.82 -21.54
N TYR A 25 -2.56 -2.09 -20.23
CA TYR A 25 -3.39 -3.18 -19.70
C TYR A 25 -4.87 -2.82 -19.69
N GLU A 26 -5.74 -3.81 -19.85
CA GLU A 26 -7.16 -3.70 -19.55
C GLU A 26 -7.37 -3.99 -18.05
N LEU A 27 -8.20 -3.20 -17.37
CA LEU A 27 -8.42 -3.36 -15.94
C LEU A 27 -9.85 -3.78 -15.61
N ILE A 28 -9.92 -4.75 -14.70
CA ILE A 28 -11.12 -5.06 -13.94
C ILE A 28 -10.78 -4.70 -12.47
N VAL A 29 -11.55 -3.79 -11.88
CA VAL A 29 -11.38 -3.44 -10.46
C VAL A 29 -12.48 -4.09 -9.66
N LEU A 30 -12.10 -4.78 -8.57
CA LEU A 30 -13.00 -5.37 -7.60
C LEU A 30 -12.79 -4.66 -6.25
N ASP A 31 -13.84 -4.02 -5.73
CA ASP A 31 -13.80 -3.27 -4.47
C ASP A 31 -15.20 -3.25 -3.84
N ASN A 32 -15.30 -3.28 -2.52
CA ASN A 32 -16.57 -3.19 -1.79
C ASN A 32 -16.83 -1.80 -1.19
N PHE A 33 -15.93 -0.84 -1.43
CA PHE A 33 -15.93 0.53 -0.93
C PHE A 33 -16.01 0.68 0.60
N SER A 34 -15.70 -0.35 1.36
CA SER A 34 -15.72 -0.27 2.83
C SER A 34 -14.74 0.78 3.37
N ASN A 35 -13.63 1.02 2.67
CA ASN A 35 -12.57 1.96 3.06
C ASN A 35 -11.96 2.69 1.85
N SER A 36 -12.75 2.92 0.82
CA SER A 36 -12.35 3.57 -0.43
C SER A 36 -13.52 4.40 -0.99
N ASN A 37 -13.29 5.11 -2.08
CA ASN A 37 -14.32 5.93 -2.72
C ASN A 37 -14.34 5.67 -4.23
N ARG A 38 -15.53 5.48 -4.79
CA ARG A 38 -15.73 5.26 -6.23
C ARG A 38 -15.21 6.42 -7.08
N GLU A 39 -15.23 7.63 -6.53
CA GLU A 39 -14.70 8.83 -7.19
C GLU A 39 -13.24 8.67 -7.59
N SER A 40 -12.43 7.91 -6.84
CA SER A 40 -11.04 7.65 -7.21
C SER A 40 -10.90 6.99 -8.59
N LEU A 41 -11.77 6.02 -8.91
CA LEU A 41 -11.76 5.34 -10.22
C LEU A 41 -12.29 6.25 -11.35
N MET A 42 -13.28 7.10 -11.08
CA MET A 42 -13.74 8.07 -12.04
C MET A 42 -12.61 9.03 -12.43
N ARG A 43 -11.85 9.51 -11.46
CA ARG A 43 -10.68 10.38 -11.69
C ARG A 43 -9.52 9.63 -12.37
N VAL A 44 -9.34 8.33 -12.10
CA VAL A 44 -8.38 7.51 -12.87
C VAL A 44 -8.78 7.44 -14.35
N THR A 45 -10.07 7.23 -14.65
CA THR A 45 -10.59 7.24 -16.03
C THR A 45 -10.35 8.60 -16.68
N GLU A 46 -10.62 9.71 -15.98
CA GLU A 46 -10.37 11.06 -16.48
C GLU A 46 -8.88 11.31 -16.74
N LEU A 47 -8.00 10.91 -15.83
CA LEU A 47 -6.54 11.07 -15.96
C LEU A 47 -5.95 10.31 -17.15
N THR A 48 -6.47 9.12 -17.41
CA THR A 48 -5.88 8.21 -18.40
C THR A 48 -6.60 8.24 -19.74
N GLY A 49 -7.84 8.75 -19.77
CA GLY A 49 -8.73 8.65 -20.94
C GLY A 49 -9.13 7.22 -21.29
N LYS A 50 -8.99 6.26 -20.36
CA LYS A 50 -9.25 4.83 -20.57
C LYS A 50 -10.29 4.31 -19.59
N ASP A 51 -11.16 3.42 -20.08
CA ASP A 51 -12.22 2.83 -19.28
C ASP A 51 -11.71 1.75 -18.32
N ILE A 52 -12.32 1.70 -17.14
CA ILE A 52 -12.14 0.66 -16.12
C ILE A 52 -13.43 -0.13 -16.01
N LYS A 53 -13.35 -1.46 -16.11
CA LYS A 53 -14.46 -2.33 -15.71
C LYS A 53 -14.48 -2.44 -14.20
N PHE A 54 -15.61 -2.13 -13.60
CA PHE A 54 -15.74 -2.08 -12.15
C PHE A 54 -16.79 -3.08 -11.65
N CYS A 55 -16.41 -3.86 -10.62
CA CYS A 55 -17.26 -4.83 -9.93
C CYS A 55 -17.31 -4.46 -8.44
N GLU A 56 -18.50 -4.04 -7.95
CA GLU A 56 -18.73 -3.79 -6.53
C GLU A 56 -18.98 -5.13 -5.84
N VAL A 57 -17.91 -5.75 -5.32
CA VAL A 57 -17.91 -7.10 -4.77
C VAL A 57 -17.08 -7.14 -3.51
N ASP A 58 -17.58 -7.84 -2.48
CA ASP A 58 -16.82 -8.21 -1.30
C ASP A 58 -16.07 -9.53 -1.55
N LEU A 59 -14.77 -9.58 -1.24
CA LEU A 59 -13.97 -10.82 -1.37
C LEU A 59 -14.48 -11.97 -0.50
N LEU A 60 -15.25 -11.68 0.54
CA LEU A 60 -15.89 -12.70 1.38
C LEU A 60 -17.10 -13.37 0.68
N ASP A 61 -17.67 -12.74 -0.35
CA ASP A 61 -18.70 -13.34 -1.20
C ASP A 61 -18.08 -14.16 -2.34
N ARG A 62 -17.83 -15.44 -2.05
CA ARG A 62 -17.24 -16.37 -3.01
C ARG A 62 -18.00 -16.42 -4.35
N ASN A 63 -19.33 -16.41 -4.31
CA ASN A 63 -20.12 -16.56 -5.53
C ASN A 63 -19.96 -15.32 -6.42
N ALA A 64 -20.01 -14.12 -5.83
CA ALA A 64 -19.79 -12.89 -6.57
C ALA A 64 -18.36 -12.80 -7.14
N VAL A 65 -17.33 -13.26 -6.40
CA VAL A 65 -15.95 -13.36 -6.92
C VAL A 65 -15.87 -14.34 -8.10
N GLU A 66 -16.54 -15.52 -8.01
CA GLU A 66 -16.57 -16.50 -9.12
C GLU A 66 -17.26 -15.93 -10.36
N GLU A 67 -18.33 -15.14 -10.21
CA GLU A 67 -19.01 -14.44 -11.32
C GLU A 67 -18.07 -13.48 -12.05
N VAL A 68 -17.23 -12.71 -11.33
CA VAL A 68 -16.24 -11.83 -11.95
C VAL A 68 -15.26 -12.62 -12.82
N PHE A 69 -14.76 -13.78 -12.34
CA PHE A 69 -13.83 -14.61 -13.14
C PHE A 69 -14.54 -15.35 -14.29
N PHE A 70 -15.84 -15.54 -14.19
CA PHE A 70 -16.63 -16.11 -15.29
C PHE A 70 -16.89 -15.10 -16.41
N ASP A 71 -17.18 -13.85 -16.02
CA ASP A 71 -17.54 -12.78 -16.97
C ASP A 71 -16.32 -12.17 -17.69
N TYR A 72 -15.12 -12.27 -17.07
CA TYR A 72 -13.91 -11.65 -17.61
C TYR A 72 -12.77 -12.67 -17.74
N SER A 73 -12.08 -12.63 -18.90
CA SER A 73 -10.86 -13.40 -19.10
C SER A 73 -9.68 -12.70 -18.40
N ILE A 74 -9.35 -13.14 -17.17
CA ILE A 74 -8.33 -12.54 -16.32
C ILE A 74 -7.00 -13.26 -16.53
N ASP A 75 -5.92 -12.50 -16.80
CA ASP A 75 -4.56 -13.04 -17.00
C ASP A 75 -3.72 -13.03 -15.71
N ALA A 76 -3.95 -12.05 -14.83
CA ALA A 76 -3.25 -11.91 -13.56
C ALA A 76 -4.08 -11.11 -12.54
N VAL A 77 -3.71 -11.20 -11.26
CA VAL A 77 -4.34 -10.49 -10.16
C VAL A 77 -3.31 -9.64 -9.41
N ILE A 78 -3.66 -8.37 -9.12
CA ILE A 78 -2.97 -7.55 -8.11
C ILE A 78 -3.91 -7.40 -6.92
N HIS A 79 -3.47 -7.89 -5.77
CA HIS A 79 -4.32 -8.01 -4.58
C HIS A 79 -3.95 -6.97 -3.52
N PHE A 80 -4.71 -5.86 -3.48
CA PHE A 80 -4.61 -4.81 -2.45
C PHE A 80 -5.67 -4.94 -1.36
N ALA A 81 -6.84 -5.49 -1.68
CA ALA A 81 -7.98 -5.52 -0.78
C ALA A 81 -7.61 -6.12 0.59
N GLY A 82 -7.92 -5.39 1.64
CA GLY A 82 -7.65 -5.78 3.02
C GLY A 82 -7.66 -4.60 3.97
N LEU A 83 -8.01 -4.86 5.22
CA LEU A 83 -7.95 -3.91 6.31
C LEU A 83 -6.49 -3.65 6.68
N LYS A 84 -6.10 -2.37 6.89
CA LYS A 84 -4.69 -1.95 7.04
C LYS A 84 -4.36 -1.17 8.31
N ALA A 85 -5.35 -0.81 9.14
CA ALA A 85 -5.13 0.04 10.31
C ALA A 85 -4.55 -0.76 11.49
N VAL A 86 -3.24 -0.52 11.78
CA VAL A 86 -2.51 -1.25 12.83
C VAL A 86 -3.20 -1.14 14.20
N GLY A 87 -3.56 0.08 14.63
CA GLY A 87 -4.21 0.30 15.94
C GLY A 87 -5.57 -0.39 16.04
N GLU A 88 -6.40 -0.28 15.00
CA GLU A 88 -7.71 -0.93 14.94
C GLU A 88 -7.57 -2.46 15.01
N SER A 89 -6.55 -3.02 14.33
CA SER A 89 -6.33 -4.47 14.32
C SER A 89 -6.12 -5.05 15.73
N VAL A 90 -5.56 -4.26 16.65
CA VAL A 90 -5.38 -4.67 18.05
C VAL A 90 -6.73 -4.72 18.78
N SER A 91 -7.63 -3.80 18.45
CA SER A 91 -8.96 -3.71 19.10
C SER A 91 -9.95 -4.76 18.59
N ILE A 92 -9.89 -5.10 17.29
CA ILE A 92 -10.83 -6.04 16.63
C ILE A 92 -10.09 -7.11 15.81
N PRO A 93 -9.18 -7.90 16.41
CA PRO A 93 -8.28 -8.80 15.67
C PRO A 93 -9.00 -9.86 14.84
N LEU A 94 -10.10 -10.43 15.33
CA LEU A 94 -10.84 -11.45 14.61
C LEU A 94 -11.44 -10.94 13.30
N HIS A 95 -11.87 -9.68 13.27
CA HIS A 95 -12.35 -9.03 12.05
C HIS A 95 -11.23 -8.91 11.01
N TYR A 96 -10.01 -8.53 11.44
CA TYR A 96 -8.84 -8.48 10.57
C TYR A 96 -8.45 -9.84 10.01
N TYR A 97 -8.41 -10.88 10.84
CA TYR A 97 -8.11 -12.23 10.39
C TYR A 97 -9.16 -12.73 9.40
N HIS A 98 -10.44 -12.55 9.74
CA HIS A 98 -11.54 -12.98 8.88
C HIS A 98 -11.49 -12.25 7.52
N ASN A 99 -11.43 -10.92 7.53
CA ASN A 99 -11.42 -10.13 6.30
C ASN A 99 -10.20 -10.44 5.43
N ASN A 100 -8.99 -10.32 5.98
CA ASN A 100 -7.77 -10.37 5.19
C ASN A 100 -7.41 -11.79 4.76
N ILE A 101 -7.47 -12.77 5.68
CA ILE A 101 -7.06 -14.14 5.38
C ILE A 101 -8.17 -14.87 4.61
N THR A 102 -9.41 -14.85 5.09
CA THR A 102 -10.51 -15.57 4.42
C THR A 102 -10.76 -15.00 3.03
N GLY A 103 -10.75 -13.66 2.86
CA GLY A 103 -10.87 -13.04 1.55
C GLY A 103 -9.78 -13.48 0.58
N THR A 104 -8.51 -13.52 1.04
CA THR A 104 -7.40 -14.02 0.22
C THR A 104 -7.54 -15.50 -0.11
N LEU A 105 -7.97 -16.34 0.82
CA LEU A 105 -8.22 -17.77 0.57
C LEU A 105 -9.30 -17.98 -0.47
N ILE A 106 -10.40 -17.23 -0.41
CA ILE A 106 -11.46 -17.26 -1.42
C ILE A 106 -10.90 -16.86 -2.78
N LEU A 107 -10.19 -15.74 -2.86
CA LEU A 107 -9.57 -15.27 -4.10
C LEU A 107 -8.65 -16.32 -4.71
N CYS A 108 -7.72 -16.90 -3.94
CA CYS A 108 -6.79 -17.93 -4.41
C CYS A 108 -7.52 -19.19 -4.89
N ASN A 109 -8.58 -19.62 -4.19
CA ASN A 109 -9.41 -20.76 -4.62
C ASN A 109 -10.11 -20.50 -5.96
N VAL A 110 -10.66 -19.29 -6.14
CA VAL A 110 -11.31 -18.91 -7.40
C VAL A 110 -10.27 -18.78 -8.52
N MET A 111 -9.15 -18.12 -8.28
CA MET A 111 -8.02 -18.06 -9.23
C MET A 111 -7.62 -19.45 -9.69
N ASN A 112 -7.46 -20.39 -8.75
CA ASN A 112 -7.10 -21.78 -9.06
C ASN A 112 -8.17 -22.47 -9.91
N LYS A 113 -9.46 -22.30 -9.58
CA LYS A 113 -10.59 -22.87 -10.33
C LYS A 113 -10.61 -22.40 -11.79
N PHE A 114 -10.27 -21.14 -12.03
CA PHE A 114 -10.27 -20.54 -13.37
C PHE A 114 -8.90 -20.58 -14.08
N GLY A 115 -7.89 -21.22 -13.47
CA GLY A 115 -6.56 -21.39 -14.06
C GLY A 115 -5.70 -20.14 -14.07
N VAL A 116 -6.09 -19.09 -13.32
CA VAL A 116 -5.30 -17.85 -13.15
C VAL A 116 -4.26 -18.08 -12.06
N LYS A 117 -2.97 -18.03 -12.40
CA LYS A 117 -1.87 -18.39 -11.49
C LYS A 117 -0.88 -17.26 -11.21
N ASN A 118 -1.08 -16.09 -11.81
CA ASN A 118 -0.21 -14.93 -11.67
C ASN A 118 -0.77 -13.99 -10.60
N LEU A 119 -0.03 -13.80 -9.50
CA LEU A 119 -0.49 -12.99 -8.36
C LEU A 119 0.60 -12.02 -7.89
N VAL A 120 0.26 -10.75 -7.79
CA VAL A 120 1.03 -9.75 -7.06
C VAL A 120 0.31 -9.43 -5.75
N PHE A 121 0.92 -9.72 -4.63
CA PHE A 121 0.31 -9.54 -3.30
C PHE A 121 0.89 -8.32 -2.58
N SER A 122 0.00 -7.47 -2.10
CA SER A 122 0.28 -6.34 -1.22
C SER A 122 0.64 -6.83 0.19
N SER A 123 1.93 -7.07 0.44
CA SER A 123 2.45 -7.33 1.77
C SER A 123 2.90 -6.02 2.45
N SER A 124 3.61 -6.09 3.54
CA SER A 124 4.00 -4.93 4.35
C SER A 124 5.31 -5.17 5.08
N ALA A 125 6.11 -4.13 5.30
CA ALA A 125 7.28 -4.18 6.17
C ALA A 125 6.94 -4.54 7.62
N THR A 126 5.66 -4.47 8.02
CA THR A 126 5.22 -4.93 9.36
C THR A 126 5.43 -6.42 9.62
N VAL A 127 5.68 -7.21 8.56
CA VAL A 127 6.03 -8.64 8.70
C VAL A 127 7.40 -8.86 9.34
N TYR A 128 8.30 -7.87 9.31
CA TYR A 128 9.61 -7.94 9.94
C TYR A 128 9.58 -7.71 11.46
N GLY A 129 8.48 -7.13 11.99
CA GLY A 129 8.35 -6.83 13.40
C GLY A 129 9.34 -5.77 13.87
N ILE A 130 10.15 -6.12 14.88
CA ILE A 130 11.21 -5.25 15.40
C ILE A 130 12.54 -5.76 14.83
N PRO A 131 13.13 -5.11 13.83
CA PRO A 131 14.39 -5.54 13.24
C PRO A 131 15.55 -5.24 14.20
N ASP A 132 16.54 -6.14 14.24
CA ASP A 132 17.75 -5.96 15.05
C ASP A 132 18.70 -4.93 14.45
N GLU A 133 18.66 -4.77 13.12
CA GLU A 133 19.50 -3.84 12.36
C GLU A 133 18.77 -3.28 11.12
N VAL A 134 19.33 -2.25 10.51
CA VAL A 134 18.87 -1.63 9.26
C VAL A 134 20.09 -1.36 8.37
N PRO A 135 19.94 -1.33 7.02
CA PRO A 135 18.71 -1.51 6.24
C PRO A 135 18.18 -2.95 6.25
N ILE A 136 16.85 -3.11 6.19
CA ILE A 136 16.16 -4.40 6.24
C ILE A 136 16.16 -5.06 4.87
N SER A 137 16.78 -6.24 4.74
CA SER A 137 16.69 -7.08 3.53
C SER A 137 15.55 -8.10 3.62
N GLU A 138 15.20 -8.72 2.49
CA GLU A 138 14.12 -9.72 2.43
C GLU A 138 14.44 -11.02 3.19
N ASP A 139 15.72 -11.25 3.50
CA ASP A 139 16.20 -12.44 4.24
C ASP A 139 16.11 -12.29 5.76
N PHE A 140 15.69 -11.12 6.27
CA PHE A 140 15.50 -10.90 7.70
C PHE A 140 14.41 -11.81 8.26
N PRO A 141 14.54 -12.22 9.55
CA PRO A 141 13.51 -12.98 10.24
C PRO A 141 12.15 -12.27 10.21
N LEU A 142 11.09 -13.04 10.04
CA LEU A 142 9.73 -12.52 10.02
C LEU A 142 9.07 -12.70 11.39
N SER A 143 8.57 -11.60 11.98
CA SER A 143 8.06 -11.57 13.36
C SER A 143 7.08 -10.41 13.55
N ALA A 144 5.85 -10.57 13.08
CA ALA A 144 4.85 -9.50 13.20
C ALA A 144 4.45 -9.22 14.66
N THR A 145 4.41 -7.93 15.04
CA THR A 145 4.10 -7.46 16.41
C THR A 145 2.62 -7.17 16.65
N ASN A 146 1.80 -7.08 15.60
CA ASN A 146 0.38 -6.73 15.68
C ASN A 146 -0.48 -7.61 14.75
N PRO A 147 -1.81 -7.67 14.97
CA PRO A 147 -2.69 -8.54 14.17
C PRO A 147 -2.67 -8.22 12.68
N TYR A 148 -2.63 -6.94 12.28
CA TYR A 148 -2.51 -6.58 10.87
C TYR A 148 -1.25 -7.18 10.24
N GLY A 149 -0.08 -6.97 10.85
CA GLY A 149 1.17 -7.55 10.37
C GLY A 149 1.12 -9.09 10.33
N ARG A 150 0.47 -9.72 11.34
CA ARG A 150 0.27 -11.18 11.33
C ARG A 150 -0.61 -11.63 10.17
N THR A 151 -1.67 -10.87 9.78
CA THR A 151 -2.46 -11.26 8.60
C THR A 151 -1.60 -11.27 7.34
N LYS A 152 -0.72 -10.26 7.17
CA LYS A 152 0.19 -10.21 6.01
C LYS A 152 1.19 -11.36 6.03
N LEU A 153 1.80 -11.64 7.19
CA LEU A 153 2.75 -12.76 7.35
C LEU A 153 2.08 -14.10 7.06
N PHE A 154 0.91 -14.37 7.64
CA PHE A 154 0.19 -15.63 7.40
C PHE A 154 -0.21 -15.79 5.93
N ILE A 155 -0.60 -14.72 5.26
CA ILE A 155 -0.90 -14.77 3.83
C ILE A 155 0.37 -15.08 3.02
N GLU A 156 1.53 -14.48 3.35
CA GLU A 156 2.79 -14.84 2.69
C GLU A 156 3.10 -16.34 2.82
N GLU A 157 2.94 -16.92 4.01
CA GLU A 157 3.15 -18.36 4.23
C GLU A 157 2.14 -19.21 3.45
N ILE A 158 0.85 -18.86 3.48
CA ILE A 158 -0.21 -19.53 2.70
C ILE A 158 0.13 -19.50 1.20
N LEU A 159 0.61 -18.38 0.68
CA LEU A 159 0.96 -18.24 -0.73
C LEU A 159 2.23 -19.06 -1.10
N ARG A 160 3.17 -19.23 -0.17
CA ARG A 160 4.32 -20.14 -0.35
C ARG A 160 3.88 -21.60 -0.38
N ASP A 161 2.99 -22.00 0.55
CA ASP A 161 2.43 -23.35 0.56
C ASP A 161 1.61 -23.65 -0.71
N LEU A 162 0.88 -22.65 -1.22
CA LEU A 162 0.14 -22.74 -2.47
C LEU A 162 1.08 -23.04 -3.65
N TYR A 163 2.22 -22.36 -3.75
CA TYR A 163 3.24 -22.64 -4.77
C TYR A 163 3.87 -24.03 -4.59
N VAL A 164 4.15 -24.47 -3.35
CA VAL A 164 4.69 -25.80 -3.08
C VAL A 164 3.72 -26.89 -3.55
N SER A 165 2.42 -26.66 -3.38
CA SER A 165 1.38 -27.60 -3.82
C SER A 165 1.17 -27.63 -5.33
N ASP A 166 1.47 -26.53 -6.02
CA ASP A 166 1.35 -26.38 -7.48
C ASP A 166 2.35 -25.35 -8.01
N ASN A 167 3.46 -25.83 -8.57
CA ASN A 167 4.56 -25.01 -9.07
C ASN A 167 4.22 -24.19 -10.35
N SER A 168 3.01 -24.25 -10.83
CA SER A 168 2.55 -23.40 -11.94
C SER A 168 2.21 -21.97 -11.48
N TRP A 169 2.07 -21.74 -10.16
CA TRP A 169 1.86 -20.39 -9.62
C TRP A 169 3.09 -19.50 -9.82
N SER A 170 2.82 -18.22 -10.02
CA SER A 170 3.82 -17.16 -10.04
C SER A 170 3.36 -16.03 -9.11
N ILE A 171 4.10 -15.78 -8.03
CA ILE A 171 3.66 -14.92 -6.94
C ILE A 171 4.77 -13.93 -6.57
N SER A 172 4.46 -12.63 -6.58
CA SER A 172 5.31 -11.58 -6.03
C SER A 172 4.71 -11.04 -4.73
N LEU A 173 5.49 -11.12 -3.64
CA LEU A 173 5.12 -10.60 -2.32
C LEU A 173 5.78 -9.24 -2.13
N LEU A 174 5.03 -8.15 -2.23
CA LEU A 174 5.58 -6.81 -2.16
C LEU A 174 5.47 -6.23 -0.75
N ARG A 175 6.61 -6.14 -0.04
CA ARG A 175 6.69 -5.61 1.32
C ARG A 175 6.93 -4.11 1.27
N TYR A 176 5.85 -3.33 1.43
CA TYR A 176 5.94 -1.86 1.39
C TYR A 176 6.43 -1.30 2.70
N PHE A 177 7.22 -0.23 2.59
CA PHE A 177 7.49 0.66 3.71
C PHE A 177 6.37 1.71 3.81
N ASN A 178 6.62 2.98 3.99
CA ASN A 178 5.59 3.97 4.27
C ASN A 178 5.20 4.76 3.00
N PRO A 179 4.13 4.40 2.26
CA PRO A 179 3.72 5.16 1.10
C PRO A 179 3.15 6.52 1.49
N ILE A 180 3.63 7.57 0.82
CA ILE A 180 3.17 8.95 0.90
C ILE A 180 3.16 9.58 -0.50
N GLY A 181 2.72 10.82 -0.62
CA GLY A 181 2.59 11.46 -1.93
C GLY A 181 1.19 11.30 -2.51
N ALA A 182 1.03 11.80 -3.70
CA ALA A 182 -0.18 11.71 -4.50
C ALA A 182 0.20 11.78 -5.99
N HIS A 183 -0.76 11.59 -6.89
CA HIS A 183 -0.55 11.83 -8.30
C HIS A 183 -0.25 13.32 -8.55
N GLU A 184 0.69 13.62 -9.43
CA GLU A 184 1.15 14.99 -9.71
C GLU A 184 0.03 15.95 -10.16
N SER A 185 -1.08 15.43 -10.71
CA SER A 185 -2.25 16.23 -11.06
C SER A 185 -2.99 16.78 -9.85
N GLY A 186 -2.85 16.15 -8.67
CA GLY A 186 -3.66 16.41 -7.48
C GLY A 186 -5.12 15.92 -7.61
N MET A 187 -5.41 15.03 -8.54
CA MET A 187 -6.76 14.46 -8.73
C MET A 187 -7.02 13.23 -7.86
N ILE A 188 -5.98 12.43 -7.61
CA ILE A 188 -6.04 11.24 -6.73
C ILE A 188 -4.96 11.31 -5.66
N GLY A 189 -5.30 10.83 -4.45
CA GLY A 189 -4.43 10.85 -3.28
C GLY A 189 -4.97 9.99 -2.14
N GLU A 190 -4.38 10.08 -0.95
CA GLU A 190 -4.86 9.37 0.24
C GLU A 190 -6.00 10.14 0.90
N ASP A 191 -7.20 9.53 0.96
CA ASP A 191 -8.40 10.08 1.60
C ASP A 191 -8.91 9.08 2.66
N PRO A 192 -8.36 9.11 3.87
CA PRO A 192 -8.75 8.18 4.92
C PRO A 192 -10.13 8.51 5.49
N ASN A 193 -10.93 7.48 5.75
CA ASN A 193 -12.18 7.63 6.48
C ASN A 193 -11.89 7.98 7.96
N GLY A 194 -12.40 9.11 8.45
CA GLY A 194 -12.21 9.57 9.83
C GLY A 194 -10.81 10.14 10.10
N ILE A 195 -10.30 9.95 11.33
CA ILE A 195 -8.99 10.46 11.75
C ILE A 195 -7.88 9.62 11.07
N PRO A 196 -6.91 10.27 10.38
CA PRO A 196 -5.84 9.55 9.72
C PRO A 196 -4.97 8.74 10.69
N ASN A 197 -4.61 7.52 10.27
CA ASN A 197 -3.66 6.68 11.00
C ASN A 197 -2.21 6.88 10.50
N ASN A 198 -2.03 7.38 9.27
CA ASN A 198 -0.74 7.63 8.64
C ASN A 198 -0.29 9.08 8.85
N LEU A 199 1.04 9.29 8.90
CA LEU A 199 1.64 10.59 9.20
C LEU A 199 1.25 11.67 8.17
N MET A 200 1.43 11.41 6.87
CA MET A 200 1.24 12.43 5.83
C MET A 200 -0.20 12.94 5.74
N PRO A 201 -1.24 12.11 5.68
CA PRO A 201 -2.62 12.63 5.68
C PRO A 201 -2.98 13.35 6.98
N PHE A 202 -2.36 12.99 8.13
CA PHE A 202 -2.54 13.77 9.35
C PHE A 202 -1.91 15.16 9.22
N ILE A 203 -0.67 15.26 8.73
CA ILE A 203 0.03 16.53 8.47
C ILE A 203 -0.79 17.42 7.54
N THR A 204 -1.29 16.87 6.42
CA THR A 204 -2.05 17.65 5.44
C THR A 204 -3.40 18.14 6.00
N GLN A 205 -4.07 17.33 6.83
CA GLN A 205 -5.31 17.74 7.51
C GLN A 205 -5.08 18.82 8.58
N VAL A 206 -3.94 18.81 9.26
CA VAL A 206 -3.53 19.93 10.14
C VAL A 206 -3.28 21.18 9.32
N ALA A 207 -2.57 21.07 8.20
CA ALA A 207 -2.24 22.20 7.34
C ALA A 207 -3.45 22.91 6.73
N VAL A 208 -4.55 22.16 6.43
CA VAL A 208 -5.83 22.76 5.97
C VAL A 208 -6.78 23.14 7.12
N GLY A 209 -6.37 22.96 8.39
CA GLY A 209 -7.16 23.34 9.57
C GLY A 209 -8.29 22.38 9.95
N LYS A 210 -8.31 21.15 9.40
CA LYS A 210 -9.25 20.10 9.83
C LYS A 210 -8.90 19.53 11.21
N LEU A 211 -7.61 19.48 11.52
CA LEU A 211 -7.08 19.04 12.80
C LEU A 211 -6.25 20.17 13.42
N GLU A 212 -6.26 20.28 14.75
CA GLU A 212 -5.60 21.40 15.46
C GLU A 212 -4.07 21.27 15.44
N GLU A 213 -3.55 20.09 15.77
CA GLU A 213 -2.12 19.84 15.89
C GLU A 213 -1.77 18.38 15.60
N LEU A 214 -0.54 18.15 15.15
CA LEU A 214 0.02 16.81 14.95
C LEU A 214 0.52 16.24 16.28
N GLN A 215 0.16 15.01 16.62
CA GLN A 215 0.77 14.27 17.73
C GLN A 215 2.02 13.53 17.26
N VAL A 216 3.18 13.90 17.81
CA VAL A 216 4.47 13.24 17.55
C VAL A 216 4.75 12.25 18.69
N PHE A 217 4.75 10.96 18.38
CA PHE A 217 4.84 9.89 19.37
C PHE A 217 6.30 9.56 19.74
N GLY A 218 6.74 10.04 20.91
CA GLY A 218 8.10 9.88 21.44
C GLY A 218 9.10 10.89 20.87
N ASN A 219 10.04 11.31 21.71
CA ASN A 219 11.18 12.16 21.36
C ASN A 219 12.49 11.67 22.01
N ASP A 220 12.50 10.41 22.42
CA ASP A 220 13.57 9.77 23.18
C ASP A 220 14.11 8.50 22.48
N TYR A 221 13.82 8.32 21.16
CA TYR A 221 14.45 7.29 20.36
C TYR A 221 15.93 7.62 20.10
N PRO A 222 16.80 6.62 19.92
CA PRO A 222 18.21 6.83 19.58
C PRO A 222 18.38 7.26 18.10
N THR A 223 17.74 8.36 17.74
CA THR A 223 17.72 8.98 16.39
C THR A 223 18.19 10.42 16.47
N VAL A 224 18.43 11.07 15.33
CA VAL A 224 19.02 12.42 15.27
C VAL A 224 18.22 13.47 16.05
N ASP A 225 16.89 13.39 16.00
CA ASP A 225 15.99 14.34 16.66
C ASP A 225 15.11 13.70 17.75
N GLY A 226 15.38 12.43 18.08
CA GLY A 226 14.65 11.66 19.07
C GLY A 226 13.31 11.09 18.58
N THR A 227 12.86 11.42 17.36
CA THR A 227 11.61 10.88 16.80
C THR A 227 11.84 9.64 15.94
N GLY A 228 10.79 8.87 15.69
CA GLY A 228 10.88 7.63 14.91
C GLY A 228 11.28 7.88 13.46
N VAL A 229 12.16 7.03 12.91
CA VAL A 229 12.66 7.10 11.53
C VAL A 229 11.99 6.01 10.69
N ARG A 230 11.47 6.39 9.51
CA ARG A 230 10.81 5.49 8.55
C ARG A 230 11.31 5.74 7.14
N ASP A 231 11.24 4.70 6.32
CA ASP A 231 11.41 4.79 4.87
C ASP A 231 10.09 5.24 4.24
N TYR A 232 10.07 6.44 3.71
CA TYR A 232 8.89 6.96 3.00
C TYR A 232 9.11 6.80 1.50
N ILE A 233 8.12 6.22 0.83
CA ILE A 233 8.14 5.98 -0.60
C ILE A 233 6.99 6.72 -1.29
N HIS A 234 7.28 7.34 -2.43
CA HIS A 234 6.23 7.98 -3.22
C HIS A 234 5.26 6.94 -3.78
N VAL A 235 3.95 7.17 -3.62
CA VAL A 235 2.91 6.22 -4.04
C VAL A 235 2.97 5.87 -5.53
N VAL A 236 3.40 6.79 -6.41
CA VAL A 236 3.58 6.52 -7.84
C VAL A 236 4.79 5.61 -8.08
N ASP A 237 5.89 5.75 -7.33
CA ASP A 237 7.01 4.82 -7.40
C ASP A 237 6.60 3.43 -6.91
N LEU A 238 5.80 3.37 -5.86
CA LEU A 238 5.21 2.12 -5.37
C LEU A 238 4.28 1.48 -6.44
N ALA A 239 3.43 2.27 -7.10
CA ALA A 239 2.58 1.80 -8.20
C ALA A 239 3.41 1.22 -9.36
N ASN A 240 4.50 1.88 -9.73
CA ASN A 240 5.45 1.35 -10.72
C ASN A 240 6.13 0.07 -10.25
N GLY A 241 6.36 -0.11 -8.94
CA GLY A 241 6.84 -1.37 -8.36
C GLY A 241 5.87 -2.53 -8.59
N HIS A 242 4.55 -2.27 -8.51
CA HIS A 242 3.52 -3.27 -8.84
C HIS A 242 3.51 -3.62 -10.32
N LEU A 243 3.66 -2.63 -11.21
CA LEU A 243 3.78 -2.86 -12.65
C LEU A 243 4.98 -3.78 -12.96
N LYS A 244 6.14 -3.52 -12.35
CA LYS A 244 7.34 -4.36 -12.52
C LYS A 244 7.17 -5.76 -11.94
N ALA A 245 6.50 -5.89 -10.80
CA ALA A 245 6.18 -7.19 -10.22
C ALA A 245 5.17 -7.97 -11.08
N LEU A 246 4.19 -7.30 -11.69
CA LEU A 246 3.27 -7.91 -12.65
C LEU A 246 4.02 -8.45 -13.86
N GLU A 247 4.89 -7.66 -14.49
CA GLU A 247 5.75 -8.12 -15.60
C GLU A 247 6.56 -9.36 -15.20
N LYS A 248 7.05 -9.40 -13.96
CA LYS A 248 7.82 -10.52 -13.41
C LYS A 248 6.98 -11.79 -13.28
N VAL A 249 5.82 -11.74 -12.63
CA VAL A 249 4.96 -12.93 -12.43
C VAL A 249 4.41 -13.47 -13.75
N MET A 250 4.30 -12.65 -14.78
CA MET A 250 3.87 -13.07 -16.11
C MET A 250 4.99 -13.70 -16.94
N SER A 251 6.25 -13.59 -16.52
CA SER A 251 7.39 -14.08 -17.27
C SER A 251 8.08 -15.30 -16.65
N SER A 252 7.78 -15.65 -15.40
CA SER A 252 8.46 -16.75 -14.70
C SER A 252 7.63 -17.22 -13.51
N ASN A 253 7.63 -18.53 -13.25
CA ASN A 253 7.00 -19.12 -12.07
C ASN A 253 7.90 -18.97 -10.83
N GLY A 254 7.28 -18.99 -9.65
CA GLY A 254 7.98 -18.93 -8.36
C GLY A 254 7.27 -18.05 -7.36
N VAL A 255 7.77 -18.02 -6.12
CA VAL A 255 7.32 -17.11 -5.07
C VAL A 255 8.51 -16.30 -4.59
N GLU A 256 8.47 -14.99 -4.79
CA GLU A 256 9.54 -14.08 -4.42
C GLU A 256 9.02 -12.87 -3.63
N ALA A 257 9.70 -12.54 -2.52
CA ALA A 257 9.46 -11.31 -1.79
C ALA A 257 10.38 -10.19 -2.27
N TYR A 258 9.86 -8.95 -2.29
CA TYR A 258 10.60 -7.75 -2.65
C TYR A 258 10.26 -6.60 -1.72
N ASN A 259 11.27 -5.95 -1.18
CA ASN A 259 11.13 -4.71 -0.44
C ASN A 259 10.92 -3.53 -1.39
N LEU A 260 9.83 -2.81 -1.22
CA LEU A 260 9.57 -1.57 -1.94
C LEU A 260 9.69 -0.38 -0.97
N GLY A 261 10.89 0.18 -0.95
CA GLY A 261 11.30 1.35 -0.18
C GLY A 261 12.36 2.13 -0.94
N THR A 262 12.78 3.26 -0.40
CA THR A 262 13.83 4.11 -1.00
C THR A 262 15.23 3.74 -0.54
N GLY A 263 15.34 3.02 0.58
CA GLY A 263 16.62 2.78 1.28
C GLY A 263 17.08 3.97 2.12
N THR A 264 16.22 4.99 2.29
CA THR A 264 16.52 6.20 3.07
C THR A 264 15.47 6.38 4.16
N GLY A 265 15.94 6.53 5.40
CA GLY A 265 15.06 6.83 6.52
C GLY A 265 14.94 8.33 6.77
N TYR A 266 13.72 8.80 7.07
CA TYR A 266 13.44 10.16 7.53
C TYR A 266 12.72 10.12 8.86
N SER A 267 13.08 11.03 9.76
CA SER A 267 12.39 11.19 11.04
C SER A 267 11.04 11.88 10.87
N VAL A 268 10.19 11.81 11.90
CA VAL A 268 8.89 12.51 11.86
C VAL A 268 9.08 14.02 11.71
N LEU A 269 10.06 14.62 12.43
CA LEU A 269 10.30 16.08 12.35
C LEU A 269 10.97 16.49 11.04
N GLU A 270 11.78 15.63 10.41
CA GLU A 270 12.28 15.87 9.05
C GLU A 270 11.14 15.91 8.03
N ILE A 271 10.15 15.00 8.15
CA ILE A 271 8.95 15.02 7.28
C ILE A 271 8.14 16.30 7.51
N VAL A 272 7.91 16.72 8.75
CA VAL A 272 7.21 17.97 9.06
C VAL A 272 7.94 19.16 8.43
N SER A 273 9.25 19.25 8.61
CA SER A 273 10.07 20.32 8.05
C SER A 273 10.04 20.34 6.51
N ALA A 274 10.17 19.16 5.88
CA ALA A 274 10.08 19.04 4.43
C ALA A 274 8.71 19.45 3.88
N PHE A 275 7.63 19.05 4.59
CA PHE A 275 6.28 19.44 4.23
C PHE A 275 6.03 20.95 4.38
N GLU A 276 6.46 21.57 5.49
CA GLU A 276 6.35 23.02 5.68
C GLU A 276 7.08 23.79 4.57
N LYS A 277 8.27 23.32 4.18
CA LYS A 277 9.04 23.91 3.06
C LYS A 277 8.32 23.77 1.72
N ALA A 278 7.73 22.60 1.44
CA ALA A 278 7.07 22.32 0.17
C ALA A 278 5.71 23.01 0.03
N SER A 279 4.95 23.11 1.11
CA SER A 279 3.59 23.69 1.13
C SER A 279 3.54 25.18 1.46
N GLY A 280 4.56 25.71 2.17
CA GLY A 280 4.50 27.04 2.79
C GLY A 280 3.60 27.14 4.02
N MET A 281 2.96 26.03 4.41
CA MET A 281 2.04 25.97 5.55
C MET A 281 2.79 25.55 6.82
N LYS A 282 2.34 26.08 7.99
CA LYS A 282 2.84 25.63 9.28
C LYS A 282 2.05 24.43 9.79
N VAL A 283 2.78 23.49 10.40
CA VAL A 283 2.22 22.28 11.01
C VAL A 283 2.50 22.31 12.53
N PRO A 284 1.59 22.87 13.33
CA PRO A 284 1.73 22.80 14.78
C PRO A 284 1.74 21.34 15.23
N TYR A 285 2.63 21.01 16.17
CA TYR A 285 2.72 19.66 16.71
C TYR A 285 2.98 19.66 18.22
N LYS A 286 2.61 18.53 18.84
CA LYS A 286 2.87 18.25 20.23
C LYS A 286 3.51 16.90 20.38
N ILE A 287 4.57 16.82 21.20
CA ILE A 287 5.20 15.56 21.53
C ILE A 287 4.37 14.88 22.62
N VAL A 288 4.07 13.60 22.40
CA VAL A 288 3.34 12.73 23.32
C VAL A 288 4.13 11.43 23.56
N ASP A 289 3.69 10.60 24.49
CA ASP A 289 4.34 9.33 24.81
C ASP A 289 4.42 8.39 23.60
N ARG A 290 5.43 7.50 23.57
CA ARG A 290 5.58 6.49 22.52
C ARG A 290 4.34 5.61 22.40
N ARG A 291 3.98 5.25 21.19
CA ARG A 291 2.98 4.20 20.98
C ARG A 291 3.57 2.83 21.30
N PRO A 292 2.83 1.94 21.99
CA PRO A 292 3.29 0.57 22.21
C PRO A 292 3.60 -0.15 20.91
N GLY A 293 4.79 -0.77 20.83
CA GLY A 293 5.21 -1.53 19.65
C GLY A 293 5.86 -0.72 18.53
N ASP A 294 5.98 0.62 18.66
CA ASP A 294 6.74 1.43 17.70
C ASP A 294 8.25 1.17 17.80
N VAL A 295 8.89 1.01 16.63
CA VAL A 295 10.35 0.86 16.52
C VAL A 295 11.01 2.22 16.26
N GLY A 296 12.25 2.40 16.75
CA GLY A 296 12.99 3.64 16.55
C GLY A 296 13.33 3.91 15.09
N VAL A 297 13.85 2.91 14.38
CA VAL A 297 14.31 3.04 12.98
C VAL A 297 13.84 1.85 12.16
N CYS A 298 13.29 2.14 10.95
CA CYS A 298 12.85 1.11 10.01
C CYS A 298 12.95 1.64 8.57
N TYR A 299 13.92 1.12 7.79
CA TYR A 299 14.06 1.42 6.36
C TYR A 299 14.60 0.21 5.58
N ALA A 300 14.30 0.19 4.27
CA ALA A 300 14.55 -0.94 3.37
C ALA A 300 15.99 -1.04 2.90
N ASP A 301 16.40 -2.27 2.56
CA ASP A 301 17.35 -2.51 1.47
C ASP A 301 16.56 -2.82 0.19
N PRO A 302 16.49 -1.92 -0.81
CA PRO A 302 15.76 -2.14 -2.05
C PRO A 302 16.59 -2.86 -3.13
N THR A 303 17.77 -3.37 -2.79
CA THR A 303 18.72 -3.95 -3.77
C THR A 303 18.14 -5.11 -4.55
N LYS A 304 17.34 -5.98 -3.91
CA LYS A 304 16.70 -7.11 -4.59
C LYS A 304 15.67 -6.65 -5.63
N ALA A 305 14.82 -5.68 -5.29
CA ALA A 305 13.86 -5.10 -6.23
C ALA A 305 14.57 -4.45 -7.43
N ARG A 306 15.64 -3.70 -7.20
CA ARG A 306 16.46 -3.12 -8.27
C ARG A 306 17.04 -4.18 -9.20
N ASN A 307 17.63 -5.25 -8.65
CA ASN A 307 18.34 -6.24 -9.45
C ASN A 307 17.42 -7.24 -10.15
N LYS A 308 16.26 -7.57 -9.56
CA LYS A 308 15.37 -8.64 -10.04
C LYS A 308 14.13 -8.12 -10.76
N LEU A 309 13.65 -6.94 -10.41
CA LEU A 309 12.51 -6.29 -11.06
C LEU A 309 12.93 -5.14 -11.99
N GLY A 310 14.20 -4.69 -11.92
CA GLY A 310 14.63 -3.48 -12.62
C GLY A 310 13.92 -2.21 -12.11
N TRP A 311 13.49 -2.22 -10.85
CA TRP A 311 12.76 -1.12 -10.22
C TRP A 311 13.62 -0.35 -9.20
N THR A 312 13.43 0.96 -9.18
CA THR A 312 14.05 1.87 -8.19
C THR A 312 13.08 3.01 -7.91
N ALA A 313 12.95 3.41 -6.65
CA ALA A 313 12.23 4.63 -6.28
C ALA A 313 13.00 5.86 -6.80
N LEU A 314 12.30 6.77 -7.48
CA LEU A 314 12.90 7.92 -8.17
C LEU A 314 12.57 9.26 -7.49
N ARG A 315 11.41 9.34 -6.79
CA ARG A 315 10.89 10.57 -6.22
C ARG A 315 11.39 10.77 -4.79
N GLY A 316 11.96 11.94 -4.52
CA GLY A 316 12.47 12.31 -3.20
C GLY A 316 11.41 12.92 -2.30
N ILE A 317 11.79 13.19 -1.04
CA ILE A 317 10.90 13.69 0.01
C ILE A 317 10.22 15.03 -0.34
N GLU A 318 10.92 15.93 -1.05
CA GLU A 318 10.36 17.22 -1.48
C GLU A 318 9.21 17.02 -2.47
N GLU A 319 9.32 16.07 -3.38
CA GLU A 319 8.28 15.71 -4.33
C GLU A 319 7.11 15.02 -3.64
N MET A 320 7.39 14.09 -2.75
CA MET A 320 6.37 13.41 -1.92
C MET A 320 5.51 14.42 -1.14
N CYS A 321 6.14 15.39 -0.47
CA CYS A 321 5.44 16.41 0.29
C CYS A 321 4.65 17.38 -0.60
N ARG A 322 5.26 17.83 -1.72
CA ARG A 322 4.61 18.73 -2.68
C ARG A 322 3.35 18.12 -3.28
N ASP A 323 3.41 16.85 -3.68
CA ASP A 323 2.29 16.18 -4.34
C ASP A 323 1.20 15.80 -3.34
N SER A 324 1.56 15.43 -2.09
CA SER A 324 0.60 15.28 -0.99
C SER A 324 -0.16 16.60 -0.70
N TRP A 325 0.58 17.72 -0.66
CA TRP A 325 -0.03 19.03 -0.44
C TRP A 325 -0.96 19.41 -1.59
N ARG A 326 -0.53 19.26 -2.83
CA ARG A 326 -1.33 19.55 -4.03
C ARG A 326 -2.65 18.78 -4.04
N TRP A 327 -2.63 17.52 -3.63
CA TRP A 327 -3.85 16.73 -3.45
C TRP A 327 -4.76 17.36 -2.38
N GLN A 328 -4.25 17.58 -1.19
CA GLN A 328 -5.05 18.09 -0.08
C GLN A 328 -5.58 19.51 -0.32
N GLU A 329 -4.77 20.38 -0.92
CA GLU A 329 -5.16 21.75 -1.26
C GLU A 329 -6.31 21.78 -2.28
N LYS A 330 -6.26 20.94 -3.30
CA LYS A 330 -7.32 20.81 -4.30
C LYS A 330 -8.56 20.09 -3.80
N ASN A 331 -8.41 19.24 -2.79
CA ASN A 331 -9.46 18.39 -2.25
C ASN A 331 -9.51 18.52 -0.71
N PRO A 332 -9.87 19.69 -0.18
CA PRO A 332 -9.88 19.90 1.27
C PRO A 332 -10.88 18.99 1.99
N GLY A 333 -11.96 18.57 1.33
CA GLY A 333 -12.94 17.59 1.80
C GLY A 333 -12.66 16.13 1.45
N GLY A 334 -11.54 15.83 0.77
CA GLY A 334 -11.27 14.55 0.17
C GLY A 334 -12.01 14.35 -1.16
N TYR A 335 -12.35 13.11 -1.50
CA TYR A 335 -13.11 12.79 -2.73
C TYR A 335 -14.55 13.30 -2.73
N ASN A 336 -15.08 13.70 -1.57
CA ASN A 336 -16.44 14.21 -1.39
C ASN A 336 -16.52 15.75 -1.44
N SER A 337 -15.46 16.44 -1.85
CA SER A 337 -15.38 17.92 -1.90
C SER A 337 -15.69 18.46 -3.28
#